data_e046c58a602b0f1c9d7c514efcfc497c
#
_entry.id   e046c58a602b0f1c9d7c514efcfc497c
#
_cell.length_a   1.000
_cell.length_b   1.000
_cell.length_c   1.000
_cell.angle_alpha   90.00
_cell.angle_beta   90.00
_cell.angle_gamma   90.00
#
_symmetry.space_group_name_H-M   'P 1'
#
loop_
_entity.id
_entity.type
_entity.pdbx_description
1 polymer ?
#
loop_
_entity_poly.entity_id
_entity_poly.type
_entity_poly.pdbx_seq_one_letter_code
_entity_poly.pdbx_strand_id
1 'polypeptide(L)'
;MCTPVVPHNEWDQFLQSFTRRHRGWLVSIETYDLQTAESVASRYAPLESVELDLEDKNNPRINVVVRDGQMVIKRILFQPSDLMVQISEDGKEESLRIVSVNTVTTVRFRVTTSPELVDGAA
;
A
#
# COMPACT_ATOMS: atom_id res chain seq x y z
N MET A 1 2.35 17.78 10.39
CA MET A 1 2.84 16.70 9.61
C MET A 1 2.27 16.70 8.21
N CYS A 2 3.11 16.52 7.27
CA CYS A 2 2.70 16.62 5.91
C CYS A 2 2.30 15.27 5.35
N THR A 3 1.28 15.25 4.53
CA THR A 3 0.89 14.04 3.81
C THR A 3 1.00 14.35 2.35
N PRO A 4 2.17 14.13 1.76
CA PRO A 4 2.37 14.52 0.37
C PRO A 4 1.53 13.68 -0.57
N VAL A 5 0.95 14.35 -1.54
CA VAL A 5 0.17 13.72 -2.58
C VAL A 5 1.10 13.53 -3.76
N VAL A 6 1.14 12.34 -4.31
CA VAL A 6 2.01 12.04 -5.44
C VAL A 6 1.31 12.46 -6.74
N PRO A 7 1.94 13.29 -7.55
CA PRO A 7 1.32 13.68 -8.82
C PRO A 7 1.10 12.48 -9.72
N HIS A 8 0.02 12.50 -10.49
CA HIS A 8 -0.35 11.35 -11.34
C HIS A 8 0.77 10.96 -12.29
N ASN A 9 1.47 11.91 -12.85
CA ASN A 9 2.50 11.59 -13.83
C ASN A 9 3.75 10.98 -13.18
N GLU A 10 3.79 10.91 -11.86
CA GLU A 10 4.92 10.30 -11.16
C GLU A 10 4.54 8.98 -10.52
N TRP A 11 3.30 8.55 -10.66
CA TRP A 11 2.83 7.34 -9.98
C TRP A 11 3.64 6.10 -10.34
N ASP A 12 3.89 5.90 -11.63
CA ASP A 12 4.58 4.69 -12.06
C ASP A 12 5.97 4.62 -11.45
N GLN A 13 6.72 5.69 -11.56
CA GLN A 13 8.07 5.73 -11.03
C GLN A 13 8.07 5.64 -9.51
N PHE A 14 7.13 6.34 -8.89
CA PHE A 14 7.03 6.33 -7.45
C PHE A 14 6.72 4.92 -6.93
N LEU A 15 5.77 4.23 -7.56
CA LEU A 15 5.37 2.91 -7.10
C LEU A 15 6.46 1.87 -7.35
N GLN A 16 7.23 2.02 -8.41
CA GLN A 16 8.35 1.13 -8.64
C GLN A 16 9.41 1.30 -7.55
N SER A 17 9.71 2.54 -7.21
CA SER A 17 10.68 2.82 -6.17
C SER A 17 10.17 2.37 -4.81
N PHE A 18 8.89 2.62 -4.55
CA PHE A 18 8.26 2.25 -3.30
C PHE A 18 8.32 0.73 -3.12
N THR A 19 8.02 -0.02 -4.18
CA THR A 19 8.06 -1.47 -4.13
C THR A 19 9.47 -1.96 -3.82
N ARG A 20 10.47 -1.37 -4.47
CA ARG A 20 11.85 -1.81 -4.23
C ARG A 20 12.25 -1.59 -2.77
N ARG A 21 11.81 -0.48 -2.19
CA ARG A 21 12.22 -0.17 -0.82
C ARG A 21 11.49 -1.01 0.22
N HIS A 22 10.30 -1.48 -0.12
CA HIS A 22 9.46 -2.14 0.88
C HIS A 22 9.13 -3.60 0.57
N ARG A 23 9.73 -4.16 -0.46
CA ARG A 23 9.46 -5.56 -0.78
C ARG A 23 9.88 -6.44 0.39
N GLY A 24 8.99 -7.33 0.81
CA GLY A 24 9.24 -8.20 1.92
C GLY A 24 8.82 -7.66 3.27
N TRP A 25 8.51 -6.37 3.34
CA TRP A 25 8.03 -5.80 4.59
C TRP A 25 6.64 -6.30 4.90
N LEU A 26 6.33 -6.47 6.18
CA LEU A 26 5.00 -6.91 6.58
C LEU A 26 4.04 -5.75 6.46
N VAL A 27 2.95 -5.97 5.72
CA VAL A 27 1.95 -4.94 5.52
C VAL A 27 0.56 -5.49 5.80
N SER A 28 -0.33 -4.62 6.23
CA SER A 28 -1.75 -4.91 6.36
C SER A 28 -2.47 -3.98 5.39
N ILE A 29 -3.45 -4.48 4.69
CA ILE A 29 -4.21 -3.68 3.74
C ILE A 29 -5.57 -3.42 4.34
N GLU A 30 -5.86 -2.15 4.62
CA GLU A 30 -7.14 -1.75 5.18
C GLU A 30 -7.94 -1.07 4.09
N THR A 31 -9.14 -1.55 3.84
CA THR A 31 -10.01 -0.97 2.81
C THR A 31 -11.24 -0.42 3.47
N TYR A 32 -11.49 0.87 3.27
CA TYR A 32 -12.67 1.55 3.79
C TYR A 32 -13.63 1.78 2.62
N ASP A 33 -14.85 1.27 2.76
CA ASP A 33 -15.86 1.39 1.72
C ASP A 33 -16.64 2.67 1.95
N LEU A 34 -16.61 3.59 1.00
CA LEU A 34 -17.24 4.88 1.16
C LEU A 34 -18.77 4.81 1.12
N GLN A 35 -19.30 3.75 0.54
CA GLN A 35 -20.75 3.63 0.45
C GLN A 35 -21.34 3.00 1.68
N THR A 36 -20.70 2.00 2.25
CA THR A 36 -21.24 1.30 3.40
C THR A 36 -20.63 1.78 4.70
N ALA A 37 -19.57 2.56 4.64
CA ALA A 37 -18.83 3.04 5.81
C ALA A 37 -18.25 1.89 6.62
N GLU A 38 -17.93 0.79 5.93
CA GLU A 38 -17.34 -0.36 6.58
C GLU A 38 -15.87 -0.46 6.25
N SER A 39 -15.11 -0.98 7.17
CA SER A 39 -13.68 -1.10 7.03
C SER A 39 -13.28 -2.55 7.24
N VAL A 40 -12.42 -3.06 6.36
CA VAL A 40 -11.92 -4.42 6.47
C VAL A 40 -10.40 -4.34 6.38
N ALA A 41 -9.73 -5.01 7.31
CA ALA A 41 -8.27 -5.03 7.30
C ALA A 41 -7.79 -6.46 7.20
N SER A 42 -6.77 -6.66 6.38
CA SER A 42 -6.15 -7.97 6.28
C SER A 42 -5.12 -8.12 7.40
N ARG A 43 -4.74 -9.35 7.68
CA ARG A 43 -3.63 -9.55 8.62
C ARG A 43 -2.33 -9.22 7.90
N TYR A 44 -1.27 -9.07 8.65
CA TYR A 44 0.02 -8.69 8.08
C TYR A 44 0.61 -9.82 7.24
N ALA A 45 1.14 -9.47 6.10
CA ALA A 45 1.77 -10.40 5.18
C ALA A 45 2.86 -9.64 4.42
N PRO A 46 3.88 -10.34 3.93
CA PRO A 46 4.96 -9.67 3.20
C PRO A 46 4.48 -9.04 1.90
N LEU A 47 4.92 -7.84 1.65
CA LEU A 47 4.58 -7.13 0.44
C LEU A 47 5.39 -7.66 -0.73
N GLU A 48 4.74 -7.94 -1.85
CA GLU A 48 5.43 -8.31 -3.07
C GLU A 48 5.61 -7.09 -3.96
N SER A 49 4.54 -6.35 -4.19
CA SER A 49 4.64 -5.18 -5.05
C SER A 49 3.40 -4.31 -4.95
N VAL A 50 3.56 -3.05 -5.34
CA VAL A 50 2.44 -2.15 -5.61
C VAL A 50 2.70 -1.63 -7.01
N GLU A 51 1.79 -1.91 -7.93
CA GLU A 51 2.03 -1.63 -9.33
C GLU A 51 0.91 -0.81 -9.96
N LEU A 52 1.29 0.09 -10.84
CA LEU A 52 0.32 0.82 -11.64
C LEU A 52 0.08 0.02 -12.90
N ASP A 53 -1.17 -0.31 -13.16
CA ASP A 53 -1.56 -1.11 -14.31
C ASP A 53 -2.31 -0.22 -15.29
N LEU A 54 -1.69 0.07 -16.42
CA LEU A 54 -2.27 0.90 -17.44
C LEU A 54 -2.55 0.11 -18.71
N GLU A 55 -2.76 -1.19 -18.57
CA GLU A 55 -3.06 -2.03 -19.69
C GLU A 55 -4.29 -1.49 -20.41
N ASP A 56 -5.29 -1.05 -19.65
CA ASP A 56 -6.44 -0.36 -20.20
C ASP A 56 -6.29 1.09 -19.77
N LYS A 57 -5.91 1.96 -20.69
CA LYS A 57 -5.65 3.35 -20.34
C LYS A 57 -6.88 4.10 -19.89
N ASN A 58 -8.07 3.62 -20.28
CA ASN A 58 -9.29 4.26 -19.85
C ASN A 58 -9.72 3.80 -18.47
N ASN A 59 -9.11 2.73 -17.97
CA ASN A 59 -9.44 2.19 -16.66
C ASN A 59 -8.17 1.83 -15.92
N PRO A 60 -7.44 2.83 -15.46
CA PRO A 60 -6.19 2.57 -14.74
C PRO A 60 -6.48 1.86 -13.42
N ARG A 61 -5.56 1.04 -12.99
CA ARG A 61 -5.68 0.29 -11.74
C ARG A 61 -4.37 0.32 -10.99
N ILE A 62 -4.46 0.19 -9.69
CA ILE A 62 -3.27 -0.03 -8.87
C ILE A 62 -3.46 -1.40 -8.22
N ASN A 63 -2.46 -2.26 -8.37
CA ASN A 63 -2.51 -3.60 -7.81
C ASN A 63 -1.56 -3.69 -6.63
N VAL A 64 -2.09 -4.10 -5.48
CA VAL A 64 -1.26 -4.35 -4.30
C VAL A 64 -1.16 -5.85 -4.15
N VAL A 65 0.05 -6.37 -4.19
CA VAL A 65 0.28 -7.81 -4.18
C VAL A 65 1.04 -8.17 -2.91
N VAL A 66 0.51 -9.12 -2.15
CA VAL A 66 1.16 -9.62 -0.95
C VAL A 66 1.24 -11.13 -1.04
N ARG A 67 2.17 -11.71 -0.29
CA ARG A 67 2.34 -13.15 -0.24
C ARG A 67 1.98 -13.65 1.15
N ASP A 68 0.94 -14.47 1.23
CA ASP A 68 0.50 -15.01 2.49
C ASP A 68 0.79 -16.51 2.43
N GLY A 69 1.91 -16.91 3.02
CA GLY A 69 2.36 -18.27 2.93
C GLY A 69 2.76 -18.60 1.50
N GLN A 70 2.08 -19.58 0.91
CA GLN A 70 2.36 -19.94 -0.47
C GLN A 70 1.38 -19.28 -1.42
N MET A 71 0.45 -18.49 -0.89
CA MET A 71 -0.55 -17.83 -1.72
C MET A 71 -0.13 -16.41 -2.04
N VAL A 72 -0.36 -16.02 -3.29
CA VAL A 72 -0.14 -14.64 -3.71
C VAL A 72 -1.51 -14.01 -3.81
N ILE A 73 -1.72 -12.94 -3.06
CA ILE A 73 -3.01 -12.26 -3.02
C ILE A 73 -2.84 -10.91 -3.70
N LYS A 74 -3.65 -10.66 -4.72
CA LYS A 74 -3.61 -9.41 -5.45
C LYS A 74 -4.89 -8.64 -5.16
N ARG A 75 -4.74 -7.41 -4.66
CA ARG A 75 -5.85 -6.49 -4.48
C ARG A 75 -5.83 -5.50 -5.62
N ILE A 76 -6.90 -5.45 -6.39
CA ILE A 76 -6.99 -4.57 -7.54
C ILE A 76 -7.84 -3.37 -7.16
N LEU A 77 -7.24 -2.18 -7.27
CA LEU A 77 -7.93 -0.94 -6.93
C LEU A 77 -8.26 -0.21 -8.22
N PHE A 78 -9.55 -0.10 -8.51
CA PHE A 78 -10.00 0.44 -9.78
C PHE A 78 -10.11 1.95 -9.77
N GLN A 79 -9.68 2.57 -10.86
CA GLN A 79 -9.79 4.02 -11.06
C GLN A 79 -9.28 4.81 -9.86
N PRO A 80 -8.02 4.62 -9.50
CA PRO A 80 -7.46 5.39 -8.40
C PRO A 80 -7.38 6.85 -8.76
N SER A 81 -7.71 7.71 -7.82
CA SER A 81 -7.69 9.14 -8.05
C SER A 81 -6.57 9.83 -7.29
N ASP A 82 -6.20 9.31 -6.13
CA ASP A 82 -5.17 9.95 -5.32
C ASP A 82 -4.25 8.91 -4.71
N LEU A 83 -3.01 9.28 -4.58
CA LEU A 83 -1.97 8.43 -4.01
C LEU A 83 -1.18 9.28 -3.03
N MET A 84 -1.14 8.87 -1.77
CA MET A 84 -0.51 9.66 -0.72
C MET A 84 0.33 8.79 0.19
N VAL A 85 1.41 9.35 0.69
CA VAL A 85 2.26 8.68 1.67
C VAL A 85 2.10 9.39 2.99
N GLN A 86 1.87 8.64 4.06
CA GLN A 86 1.80 9.18 5.40
C GLN A 86 2.98 8.68 6.20
N ILE A 87 3.66 9.58 6.88
CA ILE A 87 4.80 9.24 7.70
C ILE A 87 4.51 9.78 9.09
N SER A 88 4.69 8.96 10.12
CA SER A 88 4.42 9.41 11.48
C SER A 88 5.40 10.51 11.88
N GLU A 89 5.08 11.20 12.95
CA GLU A 89 5.90 12.33 13.39
C GLU A 89 7.32 11.92 13.69
N ASP A 90 7.51 10.72 14.21
CA ASP A 90 8.85 10.28 14.50
C ASP A 90 9.52 9.62 13.31
N GLY A 91 8.83 9.60 12.17
CA GLY A 91 9.41 9.05 10.95
C GLY A 91 9.50 7.55 10.91
N LYS A 92 8.94 6.87 11.91
CA LYS A 92 9.09 5.43 11.99
C LYS A 92 8.00 4.64 11.32
N GLU A 93 6.83 5.22 11.15
CA GLU A 93 5.74 4.52 10.51
C GLU A 93 5.43 5.17 9.18
N GLU A 94 5.18 4.35 8.21
CA GLU A 94 4.85 4.83 6.89
C GLU A 94 3.65 4.06 6.40
N SER A 95 2.75 4.72 5.73
CA SER A 95 1.62 4.04 5.10
C SER A 95 1.37 4.67 3.75
N LEU A 96 0.78 3.88 2.86
CA LEU A 96 0.43 4.34 1.54
C LEU A 96 -1.09 4.35 1.43
N ARG A 97 -1.66 5.49 1.10
CA ARG A 97 -3.10 5.61 0.98
C ARG A 97 -3.47 5.80 -0.48
N ILE A 98 -4.41 4.99 -0.95
CA ILE A 98 -4.87 5.03 -2.32
C ILE A 98 -6.36 5.27 -2.31
N VAL A 99 -6.81 6.37 -2.90
CA VAL A 99 -8.23 6.68 -3.01
C VAL A 99 -8.70 6.19 -4.37
N SER A 100 -9.71 5.35 -4.37
CA SER A 100 -10.29 4.80 -5.59
C SER A 100 -11.75 5.23 -5.69
N VAL A 101 -12.42 4.72 -6.70
CA VAL A 101 -13.77 5.18 -7.01
C VAL A 101 -14.72 5.07 -5.83
N ASN A 102 -14.71 3.98 -5.08
CA ASN A 102 -15.62 3.81 -3.96
C ASN A 102 -14.92 3.42 -2.66
N THR A 103 -13.60 3.44 -2.64
CA THR A 103 -12.87 2.95 -1.48
C THR A 103 -11.65 3.78 -1.20
N VAL A 104 -11.22 3.74 0.03
CA VAL A 104 -9.93 4.29 0.43
C VAL A 104 -9.14 3.11 0.99
N THR A 105 -8.02 2.81 0.36
CA THR A 105 -7.19 1.68 0.76
C THR A 105 -5.92 2.21 1.38
N THR A 106 -5.58 1.70 2.56
CA THR A 106 -4.36 2.07 3.26
C THR A 106 -3.50 0.83 3.41
N VAL A 107 -2.29 0.92 2.88
CA VAL A 107 -1.30 -0.14 3.06
C VAL A 107 -0.45 0.30 4.23
N ARG A 108 -0.59 -0.39 5.37
CA ARG A 108 0.10 -0.04 6.61
C ARG A 108 1.27 -0.95 6.79
N PHE A 109 2.44 -0.37 7.07
CA PHE A 109 3.62 -1.15 7.30
C PHE A 109 3.74 -1.41 8.79
N ARG A 110 4.02 -2.64 9.14
CA ARG A 110 4.35 -2.93 10.50
C ARG A 110 5.71 -2.30 10.74
N VAL A 111 5.79 -1.53 11.79
CA VAL A 111 7.01 -0.86 12.11
C VAL A 111 8.04 -1.87 12.47
N THR A 112 8.95 -2.02 11.63
CA THR A 112 10.00 -2.89 11.88
C THR A 112 11.06 -2.10 12.36
N THR A 113 10.74 -1.26 13.19
CA THR A 113 11.67 -0.45 13.64
C THR A 113 12.82 -1.06 13.98
N SER A 114 12.74 -2.12 14.49
CA SER A 114 13.92 -2.65 14.89
C SER A 114 14.05 -3.92 14.27
N PRO A 115 14.97 -4.07 13.46
CA PRO A 115 15.28 -5.28 12.86
C PRO A 115 15.53 -6.31 13.88
N GLU A 116 16.03 -5.92 14.96
CA GLU A 116 16.31 -6.83 15.94
C GLU A 116 15.05 -7.41 16.47
N LEU A 117 13.98 -6.72 16.34
CA LEU A 117 12.76 -7.28 16.74
C LEU A 117 12.37 -8.33 15.81
N VAL A 118 12.79 -8.16 14.64
CA VAL A 118 12.44 -9.05 13.66
C VAL A 118 13.19 -10.28 13.83
N ASP A 119 14.37 -10.10 14.05
CA ASP A 119 15.14 -11.18 14.12
C ASP A 119 15.10 -11.61 15.38
N GLY A 120 15.00 -10.95 15.92
CA GLY A 120 15.06 -11.43 16.95
C GLY A 120 14.24 -11.89 17.23
N ALA A 121 14.02 -11.44 16.96
CA ALA A 121 13.53 -11.82 17.26
C ALA A 121 13.67 -12.58 16.98
N ALA A 122 13.92 -12.45 16.75
CA ALA A 122 14.14 -13.05 16.64
C ALA A 122 14.28 -13.17 16.76
#